data_83190a07a4332d805458689125faf658
#
_entry.id   83190a07a4332d805458689125faf658
#
_cell.length_a   1.000
_cell.length_b   1.000
_cell.length_c   1.000
_cell.angle_alpha   90.00
_cell.angle_beta   90.00
_cell.angle_gamma   90.00
#
_symmetry.space_group_name_H-M   'P 1'
#
loop_
_entity.id
_entity.type
_entity.pdbx_description
1 polymer ?
#
loop_
_entity_poly.entity_id
_entity_poly.type
_entity_poly.pdbx_seq_one_letter_code
_entity_poly.pdbx_strand_id
1 'polypeptide(L)'
;MDVVITALGPDNVGLADPIIHYVTGQGARIAEIQMYDHDEEQLFAMLCRIELDPSRLELTRKAMALVAEHTRLAIRVWSPDERAERPRLALCTTYLPQTSRTILQAIADGHLRADAAVMIGNRRKCEPLANEFGVPFEMIGDDEGTPDERAMVQLLDRYQIDYVVLARYMRVLPPSTCWQFAGGRIINLHHGLLPSFPGLRPYQDAFASRMLTYGATCHFIVPELDAGNQIINQQTYTVAPGTSLSAIIERGQNENEPACLLEGVRRVVDREVKLHFHRVVVT
;
A
#
# COMPACT_ATOMS: atom_id res chain seq x y z
N MET A 1 -8.72 -7.28 18.95
CA MET A 1 -7.96 -7.18 17.69
C MET A 1 -8.35 -5.94 16.91
N ASP A 2 -7.42 -5.38 16.15
CA ASP A 2 -7.67 -4.25 15.24
C ASP A 2 -8.30 -4.78 13.94
N VAL A 3 -9.41 -4.19 13.50
CA VAL A 3 -10.13 -4.59 12.28
C VAL A 3 -10.47 -3.34 11.48
N VAL A 4 -10.20 -3.37 10.18
CA VAL A 4 -10.53 -2.31 9.23
C VAL A 4 -11.61 -2.79 8.29
N ILE A 5 -12.71 -2.07 8.24
CA ILE A 5 -13.80 -2.28 7.29
C ILE A 5 -13.71 -1.15 6.27
N THR A 6 -13.58 -1.49 4.99
CA THR A 6 -13.68 -0.54 3.89
C THR A 6 -14.92 -0.81 3.07
N ALA A 7 -15.61 0.23 2.64
CA ALA A 7 -16.78 0.13 1.78
C ALA A 7 -16.66 1.15 0.65
N LEU A 8 -16.95 0.71 -0.58
CA LEU A 8 -16.86 1.54 -1.78
C LEU A 8 -17.97 1.18 -2.76
N GLY A 9 -18.60 2.15 -3.37
CA GLY A 9 -19.58 1.95 -4.43
C GLY A 9 -20.30 3.24 -4.84
N PRO A 10 -21.32 3.14 -5.67
CA PRO A 10 -22.13 4.28 -6.05
C PRO A 10 -22.75 4.97 -4.83
N ASP A 11 -22.70 6.29 -4.79
CA ASP A 11 -23.26 7.04 -3.66
C ASP A 11 -24.78 6.93 -3.59
N ASN A 12 -25.29 6.83 -2.38
CA ASN A 12 -26.71 6.84 -2.05
C ASN A 12 -26.93 7.18 -0.57
N VAL A 13 -28.14 7.54 -0.22
CA VAL A 13 -28.54 7.85 1.17
C VAL A 13 -28.50 6.59 2.04
N GLY A 14 -27.95 6.72 3.26
CA GLY A 14 -28.02 5.71 4.29
C GLY A 14 -27.01 4.55 4.17
N LEU A 15 -26.02 4.65 3.30
CA LEU A 15 -25.04 3.56 3.07
C LEU A 15 -24.16 3.23 4.27
N ALA A 16 -23.84 4.22 5.12
CA ALA A 16 -23.02 4.01 6.30
C ALA A 16 -23.80 3.33 7.45
N ASP A 17 -25.12 3.57 7.53
CA ASP A 17 -25.95 3.12 8.67
C ASP A 17 -25.86 1.61 8.92
N PRO A 18 -26.05 0.71 7.94
CA PRO A 18 -26.00 -0.74 8.20
C PRO A 18 -24.66 -1.20 8.77
N ILE A 19 -23.56 -0.57 8.34
CA ILE A 19 -22.20 -0.90 8.78
C ILE A 19 -22.04 -0.44 10.24
N ILE A 20 -22.36 0.83 10.53
CA ILE A 20 -22.22 1.41 11.87
C ILE A 20 -23.15 0.72 12.87
N HIS A 21 -24.42 0.48 12.49
CA HIS A 21 -25.39 -0.20 13.34
C HIS A 21 -24.93 -1.61 13.72
N TYR A 22 -24.42 -2.38 12.74
CA TYR A 22 -23.88 -3.71 13.03
C TYR A 22 -22.68 -3.63 13.98
N VAL A 23 -21.70 -2.78 13.70
CA VAL A 23 -20.47 -2.64 14.49
C VAL A 23 -20.79 -2.26 15.94
N THR A 24 -21.64 -1.26 16.13
CA THR A 24 -22.06 -0.80 17.48
C THR A 24 -22.90 -1.85 18.21
N GLY A 25 -23.77 -2.55 17.49
CA GLY A 25 -24.58 -3.67 18.04
C GLY A 25 -23.74 -4.86 18.51
N GLN A 26 -22.51 -5.04 17.98
CA GLN A 26 -21.58 -6.04 18.47
C GLN A 26 -20.77 -5.59 19.70
N GLY A 27 -20.95 -4.36 20.18
CA GLY A 27 -20.18 -3.78 21.26
C GLY A 27 -18.72 -3.48 20.87
N ALA A 28 -18.41 -3.42 19.59
CA ALA A 28 -17.08 -3.06 19.11
C ALA A 28 -16.81 -1.57 19.36
N ARG A 29 -15.59 -1.25 19.76
CA ARG A 29 -15.16 0.14 19.89
C ARG A 29 -14.72 0.67 18.53
N ILE A 30 -15.37 1.73 18.07
CA ILE A 30 -14.95 2.45 16.87
C ILE A 30 -13.76 3.34 17.24
N ALA A 31 -12.60 3.06 16.60
CA ALA A 31 -11.37 3.81 16.81
C ALA A 31 -11.18 4.93 15.76
N GLU A 32 -11.74 4.74 14.54
CA GLU A 32 -11.60 5.68 13.45
C GLU A 32 -12.74 5.49 12.45
N ILE A 33 -13.29 6.59 11.93
CA ILE A 33 -14.18 6.60 10.78
C ILE A 33 -13.70 7.68 9.83
N GLN A 34 -13.57 7.33 8.55
CA GLN A 34 -13.35 8.25 7.45
C GLN A 34 -14.43 8.00 6.42
N MET A 35 -15.00 9.05 5.89
CA MET A 35 -15.98 8.98 4.81
C MET A 35 -15.58 9.97 3.74
N TYR A 36 -15.76 9.58 2.51
CA TYR A 36 -15.50 10.38 1.34
C TYR A 36 -16.75 10.34 0.45
N ASP A 37 -17.22 11.51 0.16
CA ASP A 37 -18.29 11.78 -0.78
C ASP A 37 -17.72 12.67 -1.87
N HIS A 38 -17.73 12.20 -3.11
CA HIS A 38 -17.26 12.97 -4.26
C HIS A 38 -18.43 13.25 -5.19
N ASP A 39 -18.94 14.48 -5.14
CA ASP A 39 -20.10 14.91 -5.87
C ASP A 39 -20.00 14.69 -7.41
N GLU A 40 -18.80 14.84 -7.98
CA GLU A 40 -18.57 14.68 -9.42
C GLU A 40 -18.58 13.20 -9.86
N GLU A 41 -18.10 12.29 -9.04
CA GLU A 41 -18.02 10.85 -9.37
C GLU A 41 -19.20 10.05 -8.80
N GLN A 42 -20.05 10.65 -7.97
CA GLN A 42 -21.11 9.99 -7.23
C GLN A 42 -20.61 8.70 -6.54
N LEU A 43 -19.46 8.81 -5.90
CA LEU A 43 -18.76 7.70 -5.26
C LEU A 43 -18.86 7.83 -3.74
N PHE A 44 -19.46 6.84 -3.10
CA PHE A 44 -19.38 6.65 -1.65
C PHE A 44 -18.15 5.82 -1.31
N ALA A 45 -17.33 6.30 -0.38
CA ALA A 45 -16.25 5.53 0.21
C ALA A 45 -16.20 5.72 1.73
N MET A 46 -15.93 4.64 2.46
CA MET A 46 -15.85 4.63 3.91
C MET A 46 -14.73 3.72 4.39
N LEU A 47 -14.01 4.18 5.41
CA LEU A 47 -13.14 3.37 6.25
C LEU A 47 -13.67 3.42 7.68
N CYS A 48 -13.85 2.27 8.29
CA CYS A 48 -14.17 2.13 9.72
C CYS A 48 -13.16 1.20 10.38
N ARG A 49 -12.36 1.74 11.31
CA ARG A 49 -11.44 0.96 12.14
C ARG A 49 -12.08 0.69 13.48
N ILE A 50 -12.09 -0.56 13.88
CA ILE A 50 -12.74 -1.00 15.12
C ILE A 50 -11.82 -1.90 15.94
N GLU A 51 -12.02 -1.89 17.24
CA GLU A 51 -11.49 -2.90 18.14
C GLU A 51 -12.57 -3.97 18.36
N LEU A 52 -12.29 -5.20 17.95
CA LEU A 52 -13.23 -6.31 17.93
C LEU A 52 -12.68 -7.50 18.72
N ASP A 53 -13.57 -8.27 19.37
CA ASP A 53 -13.20 -9.58 19.90
C ASP A 53 -12.81 -10.52 18.75
N PRO A 54 -11.65 -11.20 18.81
CA PRO A 54 -11.18 -12.09 17.73
C PRO A 54 -12.20 -13.16 17.33
N SER A 55 -12.97 -13.68 18.27
CA SER A 55 -14.01 -14.70 18.01
C SER A 55 -15.14 -14.22 17.10
N ARG A 56 -15.30 -12.91 16.94
CA ARG A 56 -16.36 -12.29 16.14
C ARG A 56 -15.95 -11.92 14.71
N LEU A 57 -14.67 -12.07 14.33
CA LEU A 57 -14.17 -11.66 13.02
C LEU A 57 -14.93 -12.33 11.87
N GLU A 58 -15.10 -13.64 11.92
CA GLU A 58 -15.80 -14.39 10.87
C GLU A 58 -17.28 -14.06 10.78
N LEU A 59 -17.92 -13.81 11.93
CA LEU A 59 -19.32 -13.35 11.95
C LEU A 59 -19.43 -11.95 11.33
N THR A 60 -18.48 -11.08 11.63
CA THR A 60 -18.41 -9.74 11.04
C THR A 60 -18.22 -9.80 9.51
N ARG A 61 -17.36 -10.68 9.01
CA ARG A 61 -17.19 -10.89 7.56
C ARG A 61 -18.50 -11.32 6.89
N LYS A 62 -19.18 -12.30 7.48
CA LYS A 62 -20.48 -12.78 6.96
C LYS A 62 -21.54 -11.68 6.98
N ALA A 63 -21.64 -10.93 8.05
CA ALA A 63 -22.58 -9.81 8.14
C ALA A 63 -22.28 -8.71 7.11
N MET A 64 -21.00 -8.34 6.95
CA MET A 64 -20.59 -7.35 5.96
C MET A 64 -20.81 -7.83 4.52
N ALA A 65 -20.72 -9.13 4.24
CA ALA A 65 -21.09 -9.68 2.94
C ALA A 65 -22.59 -9.50 2.65
N LEU A 66 -23.46 -9.70 3.62
CA LEU A 66 -24.89 -9.45 3.48
C LEU A 66 -25.20 -7.95 3.31
N VAL A 67 -24.49 -7.09 4.01
CA VAL A 67 -24.60 -5.62 3.83
C VAL A 67 -24.16 -5.25 2.42
N ALA A 68 -23.05 -5.82 1.91
CA ALA A 68 -22.54 -5.59 0.57
C ALA A 68 -23.56 -5.97 -0.52
N GLU A 69 -24.21 -7.13 -0.40
CA GLU A 69 -25.28 -7.57 -1.31
C GLU A 69 -26.47 -6.60 -1.31
N HIS A 70 -26.89 -6.14 -0.13
CA HIS A 70 -28.04 -5.27 0.00
C HIS A 70 -27.77 -3.83 -0.49
N THR A 71 -26.58 -3.30 -0.19
CA THR A 71 -26.19 -1.91 -0.52
C THR A 71 -25.52 -1.78 -1.88
N ARG A 72 -25.08 -2.89 -2.51
CA ARG A 72 -24.24 -2.94 -3.72
C ARG A 72 -22.87 -2.29 -3.52
N LEU A 73 -22.39 -2.20 -2.29
CA LEU A 73 -21.05 -1.73 -1.97
C LEU A 73 -20.04 -2.89 -2.06
N ALA A 74 -18.85 -2.61 -2.53
CA ALA A 74 -17.70 -3.49 -2.32
C ALA A 74 -17.19 -3.30 -0.90
N ILE A 75 -17.51 -4.25 0.00
CA ILE A 75 -17.10 -4.19 1.41
C ILE A 75 -15.98 -5.21 1.66
N ARG A 76 -14.90 -4.78 2.32
CA ARG A 76 -13.80 -5.63 2.77
C ARG A 76 -13.61 -5.51 4.26
N VAL A 77 -13.36 -6.65 4.90
CA VAL A 77 -13.03 -6.75 6.33
C VAL A 77 -11.64 -7.34 6.45
N TRP A 78 -10.70 -6.56 6.90
CA TRP A 78 -9.30 -6.94 7.05
C TRP A 78 -8.82 -6.69 8.48
N SER A 79 -7.92 -7.53 8.95
CA SER A 79 -7.25 -7.33 10.23
C SER A 79 -5.75 -7.59 10.10
N PRO A 80 -4.91 -6.65 10.54
CA PRO A 80 -3.47 -6.86 10.61
C PRO A 80 -3.09 -7.93 11.65
N ASP A 81 -4.00 -8.24 12.59
CA ASP A 81 -3.76 -9.20 13.67
C ASP A 81 -3.92 -10.65 13.23
N GLU A 82 -4.63 -10.90 12.13
CA GLU A 82 -4.98 -12.27 11.71
C GLU A 82 -3.76 -13.08 11.25
N ARG A 83 -2.87 -12.46 10.50
CA ARG A 83 -1.61 -13.05 10.03
C ARG A 83 -0.41 -12.24 10.51
N ALA A 84 -0.44 -11.80 11.77
CA ALA A 84 0.56 -10.90 12.33
C ALA A 84 1.99 -11.46 12.28
N GLU A 85 2.14 -12.79 12.40
CA GLU A 85 3.46 -13.43 12.38
C GLU A 85 4.08 -13.51 10.98
N ARG A 86 3.22 -13.63 9.94
CA ARG A 86 3.66 -13.80 8.55
C ARG A 86 2.65 -13.26 7.55
N PRO A 87 2.54 -11.93 7.41
CA PRO A 87 1.59 -11.31 6.48
C PRO A 87 1.95 -11.59 5.02
N ARG A 88 0.93 -11.61 4.17
CA ARG A 88 1.03 -11.86 2.74
C ARG A 88 1.22 -10.55 1.98
N LEU A 89 2.32 -10.46 1.24
CA LEU A 89 2.68 -9.28 0.45
C LEU A 89 2.39 -9.49 -1.03
N ALA A 90 1.84 -8.47 -1.69
CA ALA A 90 1.90 -8.30 -3.14
C ALA A 90 2.99 -7.29 -3.49
N LEU A 91 3.95 -7.65 -4.33
CA LEU A 91 4.99 -6.76 -4.81
C LEU A 91 4.61 -6.23 -6.19
N CYS A 92 4.22 -4.95 -6.27
CA CYS A 92 3.82 -4.32 -7.53
C CYS A 92 5.02 -3.64 -8.20
N THR A 93 5.27 -3.95 -9.48
CA THR A 93 6.49 -3.56 -10.20
C THR A 93 6.22 -3.08 -11.62
N THR A 94 7.14 -2.28 -12.19
CA THR A 94 7.08 -1.91 -13.62
C THR A 94 8.36 -2.33 -14.36
N TYR A 95 9.52 -1.72 -14.03
CA TYR A 95 10.74 -1.89 -14.82
C TYR A 95 11.93 -2.42 -14.02
N LEU A 96 12.14 -1.90 -12.80
CA LEU A 96 13.38 -2.08 -12.04
C LEU A 96 13.19 -3.17 -10.96
N PRO A 97 14.02 -4.22 -10.96
CA PRO A 97 13.87 -5.34 -10.05
C PRO A 97 14.52 -5.12 -8.67
N GLN A 98 15.40 -4.11 -8.51
CA GLN A 98 16.28 -3.97 -7.35
C GLN A 98 15.51 -3.93 -6.01
N THR A 99 14.48 -3.09 -5.93
CA THR A 99 13.67 -2.95 -4.72
C THR A 99 12.91 -4.24 -4.36
N SER A 100 12.31 -4.89 -5.36
CA SER A 100 11.63 -6.17 -5.15
C SER A 100 12.60 -7.28 -4.80
N ARG A 101 13.79 -7.34 -5.45
CA ARG A 101 14.85 -8.31 -5.15
C ARG A 101 15.27 -8.23 -3.69
N THR A 102 15.48 -7.02 -3.17
CA THR A 102 15.91 -6.83 -1.79
C THR A 102 14.87 -7.35 -0.79
N ILE A 103 13.57 -7.13 -1.06
CA ILE A 103 12.49 -7.67 -0.23
C ILE A 103 12.45 -9.20 -0.32
N LEU A 104 12.48 -9.77 -1.53
CA LEU A 104 12.44 -11.21 -1.74
C LEU A 104 13.63 -11.92 -1.08
N GLN A 105 14.84 -11.34 -1.19
CA GLN A 105 16.03 -11.85 -0.55
C GLN A 105 15.89 -11.82 0.98
N ALA A 106 15.41 -10.71 1.56
CA ALA A 106 15.21 -10.60 3.01
C ALA A 106 14.17 -11.60 3.54
N ILE A 107 13.14 -11.94 2.74
CA ILE A 107 12.18 -13.00 3.06
C ILE A 107 12.87 -14.38 3.01
N ALA A 108 13.63 -14.66 1.95
CA ALA A 108 14.32 -15.93 1.75
C ALA A 108 15.37 -16.19 2.86
N ASP A 109 16.07 -15.14 3.30
CA ASP A 109 17.08 -15.19 4.37
C ASP A 109 16.46 -15.20 5.78
N GLY A 110 15.13 -15.05 5.90
CA GLY A 110 14.42 -15.01 7.18
C GLY A 110 14.58 -13.68 7.94
N HIS A 111 15.11 -12.64 7.30
CA HIS A 111 15.26 -11.31 7.88
C HIS A 111 13.96 -10.50 7.84
N LEU A 112 13.03 -10.84 6.94
CA LEU A 112 11.69 -10.27 6.88
C LEU A 112 10.64 -11.38 7.03
N ARG A 113 9.88 -11.36 8.09
CA ARG A 113 8.86 -12.36 8.43
C ARG A 113 7.56 -12.12 7.67
N ALA A 114 7.57 -12.34 6.37
CA ALA A 114 6.43 -12.19 5.49
C ALA A 114 6.42 -13.27 4.41
N ASP A 115 5.30 -13.40 3.70
CA ASP A 115 5.18 -14.22 2.49
C ASP A 115 5.05 -13.30 1.27
N ALA A 116 5.96 -13.43 0.30
CA ALA A 116 5.76 -12.84 -1.02
C ALA A 116 4.74 -13.71 -1.79
N ALA A 117 3.46 -13.38 -1.65
CA ALA A 117 2.38 -14.19 -2.19
C ALA A 117 2.23 -14.07 -3.72
N VAL A 118 2.56 -12.91 -4.26
CA VAL A 118 2.49 -12.62 -5.69
C VAL A 118 3.35 -11.41 -6.04
N MET A 119 3.94 -11.41 -7.23
CA MET A 119 4.43 -10.22 -7.90
C MET A 119 3.44 -9.81 -8.99
N ILE A 120 3.03 -8.54 -9.00
CA ILE A 120 2.10 -7.98 -9.98
C ILE A 120 2.84 -6.96 -10.83
N GLY A 121 2.87 -7.16 -12.13
CA GLY A 121 3.54 -6.26 -13.06
C GLY A 121 2.60 -5.68 -14.11
N ASN A 122 2.74 -4.39 -14.43
CA ASN A 122 2.16 -3.84 -15.65
C ASN A 122 3.12 -3.94 -16.86
N ARG A 123 4.29 -4.52 -16.64
CA ARG A 123 5.30 -4.93 -17.64
C ARG A 123 5.96 -6.23 -17.16
N ARG A 124 6.40 -7.08 -18.11
CA ARG A 124 7.03 -8.37 -17.80
C ARG A 124 8.51 -8.27 -17.35
N LYS A 125 9.03 -7.05 -17.15
CA LYS A 125 10.46 -6.85 -16.85
C LYS A 125 10.93 -7.52 -15.56
N CYS A 126 10.05 -7.67 -14.58
CA CYS A 126 10.37 -8.30 -13.30
C CYS A 126 9.91 -9.77 -13.20
N GLU A 127 9.31 -10.34 -14.25
CA GLU A 127 8.91 -11.75 -14.30
C GLU A 127 10.09 -12.73 -14.08
N PRO A 128 11.31 -12.51 -14.66
CA PRO A 128 12.45 -13.36 -14.37
C PRO A 128 12.83 -13.37 -12.90
N LEU A 129 12.67 -12.24 -12.20
CA LEU A 129 12.92 -12.16 -10.76
C LEU A 129 11.91 -12.98 -9.96
N ALA A 130 10.63 -12.91 -10.31
CA ALA A 130 9.59 -13.71 -9.67
C ALA A 130 9.88 -15.22 -9.81
N ASN A 131 10.27 -15.65 -11.02
CA ASN A 131 10.65 -17.03 -11.30
C ASN A 131 11.88 -17.48 -10.49
N GLU A 132 12.89 -16.62 -10.35
CA GLU A 132 14.10 -16.89 -9.55
C GLU A 132 13.77 -17.22 -8.10
N PHE A 133 12.79 -16.52 -7.52
CA PHE A 133 12.37 -16.72 -6.11
C PHE A 133 11.16 -17.64 -5.96
N GLY A 134 10.66 -18.24 -7.05
CA GLY A 134 9.49 -19.12 -7.02
C GLY A 134 8.17 -18.43 -6.63
N VAL A 135 8.07 -17.12 -6.86
CA VAL A 135 6.88 -16.32 -6.58
C VAL A 135 6.00 -16.22 -7.82
N PRO A 136 4.69 -16.45 -7.75
CA PRO A 136 3.79 -16.25 -8.87
C PRO A 136 3.91 -14.83 -9.44
N PHE A 137 3.95 -14.71 -10.78
CA PHE A 137 3.93 -13.43 -11.47
C PHE A 137 2.64 -13.26 -12.26
N GLU A 138 1.93 -12.18 -12.00
CA GLU A 138 0.66 -11.85 -12.66
C GLU A 138 0.83 -10.55 -13.46
N MET A 139 0.56 -10.64 -14.76
CA MET A 139 0.62 -9.48 -15.66
C MET A 139 -0.75 -8.83 -15.75
N ILE A 140 -0.83 -7.53 -15.44
CA ILE A 140 -2.07 -6.74 -15.49
C ILE A 140 -2.01 -5.59 -16.50
N GLY A 141 -0.89 -5.39 -17.19
CA GLY A 141 -0.74 -4.33 -18.19
C GLY A 141 -1.07 -4.82 -19.59
N ASP A 142 -1.59 -3.92 -20.42
CA ASP A 142 -1.66 -4.10 -21.87
C ASP A 142 -0.27 -3.95 -22.54
N ASP A 143 -0.22 -3.95 -23.87
CA ASP A 143 1.01 -3.81 -24.63
C ASP A 143 1.72 -2.47 -24.38
N GLU A 144 0.98 -1.44 -24.00
CA GLU A 144 1.49 -0.11 -23.63
C GLU A 144 1.83 -0.02 -22.13
N GLY A 145 1.48 -1.04 -21.35
CA GLY A 145 1.68 -1.14 -19.90
C GLY A 145 0.68 -0.34 -19.10
N THR A 146 -0.50 -0.08 -19.67
CA THR A 146 -1.64 0.46 -18.93
C THR A 146 -2.22 -0.66 -18.07
N PRO A 147 -2.29 -0.50 -16.74
CA PRO A 147 -2.76 -1.57 -15.87
C PRO A 147 -4.29 -1.74 -15.95
N ASP A 148 -4.73 -2.99 -15.88
CA ASP A 148 -6.12 -3.32 -15.57
C ASP A 148 -6.32 -3.30 -14.05
N GLU A 149 -6.90 -2.22 -13.55
CA GLU A 149 -7.13 -2.01 -12.11
C GLU A 149 -8.13 -3.01 -11.51
N ARG A 150 -9.09 -3.50 -12.31
CA ARG A 150 -10.02 -4.53 -11.85
C ARG A 150 -9.30 -5.86 -11.65
N ALA A 151 -8.45 -6.23 -12.60
CA ALA A 151 -7.61 -7.42 -12.46
C ALA A 151 -6.69 -7.30 -11.24
N MET A 152 -6.10 -6.13 -10.98
CA MET A 152 -5.30 -5.90 -9.77
C MET A 152 -6.10 -6.20 -8.50
N VAL A 153 -7.28 -5.60 -8.35
CA VAL A 153 -8.14 -5.82 -7.18
C VAL A 153 -8.51 -7.30 -7.02
N GLN A 154 -8.89 -7.97 -8.10
CA GLN A 154 -9.23 -9.40 -8.08
C GLN A 154 -8.04 -10.29 -7.67
N LEU A 155 -6.83 -9.94 -8.11
CA LEU A 155 -5.60 -10.62 -7.71
C LEU A 155 -5.30 -10.43 -6.22
N LEU A 156 -5.40 -9.20 -5.72
CA LEU A 156 -5.20 -8.90 -4.31
C LEU A 156 -6.17 -9.69 -3.41
N ASP A 157 -7.43 -9.81 -3.82
CA ASP A 157 -8.43 -10.61 -3.12
C ASP A 157 -8.12 -12.13 -3.25
N ARG A 158 -7.83 -12.62 -4.46
CA ARG A 158 -7.50 -14.05 -4.73
C ARG A 158 -6.31 -14.53 -3.92
N TYR A 159 -5.26 -13.72 -3.85
CA TYR A 159 -4.05 -14.03 -3.10
C TYR A 159 -4.17 -13.69 -1.62
N GLN A 160 -5.31 -13.17 -1.16
CA GLN A 160 -5.57 -12.77 0.23
C GLN A 160 -4.46 -11.87 0.78
N ILE A 161 -4.16 -10.80 0.08
CA ILE A 161 -3.05 -9.91 0.37
C ILE A 161 -3.33 -9.07 1.62
N ASP A 162 -2.38 -9.04 2.54
CA ASP A 162 -2.40 -8.16 3.70
C ASP A 162 -1.85 -6.77 3.36
N TYR A 163 -0.69 -6.73 2.68
CA TYR A 163 -0.05 -5.48 2.29
C TYR A 163 0.34 -5.46 0.82
N VAL A 164 0.02 -4.36 0.17
CA VAL A 164 0.40 -4.05 -1.22
C VAL A 164 1.65 -3.18 -1.17
N VAL A 165 2.77 -3.65 -1.72
CA VAL A 165 4.04 -2.94 -1.74
C VAL A 165 4.31 -2.45 -3.16
N LEU A 166 4.25 -1.14 -3.37
CA LEU A 166 4.55 -0.51 -4.65
C LEU A 166 6.07 -0.34 -4.78
N ALA A 167 6.73 -1.39 -5.26
CA ALA A 167 8.19 -1.47 -5.42
C ALA A 167 8.60 -0.95 -6.81
N ARG A 168 8.63 0.37 -6.98
CA ARG A 168 8.85 1.03 -8.28
C ARG A 168 7.72 0.71 -9.28
N TYR A 169 6.49 0.70 -8.79
CA TYR A 169 5.29 0.66 -9.61
C TYR A 169 5.01 2.04 -10.18
N MET A 170 5.40 2.27 -11.44
CA MET A 170 5.39 3.60 -12.06
C MET A 170 4.02 3.96 -12.63
N ARG A 171 2.98 3.74 -11.84
CA ARG A 171 1.59 4.09 -12.14
C ARG A 171 0.92 4.65 -10.89
N VAL A 172 0.03 5.61 -11.08
CA VAL A 172 -0.82 6.14 -10.01
C VAL A 172 -1.99 5.18 -9.83
N LEU A 173 -2.22 4.73 -8.61
CA LEU A 173 -3.41 3.95 -8.28
C LEU A 173 -4.64 4.87 -8.28
N PRO A 174 -5.76 4.46 -8.87
CA PRO A 174 -6.98 5.25 -8.81
C PRO A 174 -7.52 5.33 -7.38
N PRO A 175 -8.22 6.42 -7.02
CA PRO A 175 -8.82 6.58 -5.69
C PRO A 175 -9.68 5.37 -5.27
N SER A 176 -10.42 4.79 -6.20
CA SER A 176 -11.23 3.60 -5.96
C SER A 176 -10.43 2.39 -5.45
N THR A 177 -9.23 2.13 -6.00
CA THR A 177 -8.33 1.08 -5.50
C THR A 177 -7.75 1.46 -4.16
N CYS A 178 -7.34 2.72 -3.98
CA CYS A 178 -6.79 3.20 -2.72
C CYS A 178 -7.80 3.05 -1.57
N TRP A 179 -9.08 3.40 -1.79
CA TRP A 179 -10.14 3.22 -0.79
C TRP A 179 -10.41 1.76 -0.45
N GLN A 180 -10.41 0.87 -1.43
CA GLN A 180 -10.64 -0.56 -1.21
C GLN A 180 -9.58 -1.20 -0.32
N PHE A 181 -8.35 -0.71 -0.37
CA PHE A 181 -7.22 -1.18 0.44
C PHE A 181 -6.69 -0.09 1.38
N ALA A 182 -7.56 0.80 1.85
CA ALA A 182 -7.21 1.83 2.81
C ALA A 182 -6.88 1.27 4.21
N GLY A 183 -6.49 2.14 5.12
CA GLY A 183 -6.18 1.77 6.50
C GLY A 183 -4.74 1.31 6.73
N GLY A 184 -3.82 1.67 5.84
CA GLY A 184 -2.38 1.35 5.98
C GLY A 184 -1.98 0.04 5.29
N ARG A 185 -2.75 -0.41 4.29
CA ARG A 185 -2.45 -1.63 3.52
C ARG A 185 -1.55 -1.39 2.31
N ILE A 186 -1.46 -0.16 1.79
CA ILE A 186 -0.65 0.16 0.61
C ILE A 186 0.59 0.92 1.05
N ILE A 187 1.76 0.35 0.78
CA ILE A 187 3.08 0.89 1.08
C ILE A 187 3.74 1.27 -0.23
N ASN A 188 4.19 2.52 -0.36
CA ASN A 188 4.83 3.03 -1.57
C ASN A 188 6.27 3.46 -1.32
N LEU A 189 7.10 3.27 -2.32
CA LEU A 189 8.41 3.88 -2.42
C LEU A 189 8.35 5.10 -3.35
N HIS A 190 8.53 6.28 -2.79
CA HIS A 190 8.82 7.49 -3.53
C HIS A 190 10.35 7.67 -3.63
N HIS A 191 10.88 7.81 -4.85
CA HIS A 191 12.32 7.92 -5.11
C HIS A 191 12.85 9.36 -4.95
N GLY A 192 12.42 10.01 -3.87
CA GLY A 192 12.78 11.36 -3.46
C GLY A 192 12.47 11.59 -2.00
N LEU A 193 12.88 12.76 -1.48
CA LEU A 193 12.59 13.17 -0.12
C LEU A 193 11.27 13.94 -0.06
N LEU A 194 10.22 13.31 0.45
CA LEU A 194 8.96 14.00 0.73
C LEU A 194 9.10 14.83 2.02
N PRO A 195 8.42 15.96 2.14
CA PRO A 195 7.57 16.61 1.13
C PRO A 195 8.33 17.50 0.15
N SER A 196 9.67 17.55 0.22
CA SER A 196 10.49 18.56 -0.50
C SER A 196 10.49 18.38 -2.02
N PHE A 197 10.48 17.13 -2.48
CA PHE A 197 10.57 16.79 -3.92
C PHE A 197 9.46 15.79 -4.29
N PRO A 198 8.19 16.24 -4.37
CA PRO A 198 7.07 15.40 -4.83
C PRO A 198 7.11 15.18 -6.34
N GLY A 199 6.21 14.33 -6.88
CA GLY A 199 6.01 14.16 -8.31
C GLY A 199 6.93 13.11 -8.95
N LEU A 200 7.09 13.22 -10.27
CA LEU A 200 7.65 12.13 -11.09
C LEU A 200 9.16 12.20 -11.28
N ARG A 201 9.81 13.33 -10.98
CA ARG A 201 11.23 13.59 -11.27
C ARG A 201 12.04 14.09 -10.06
N PRO A 202 11.90 13.50 -8.88
CA PRO A 202 12.50 14.03 -7.66
C PRO A 202 14.03 14.12 -7.72
N TYR A 203 14.73 13.21 -8.42
CA TYR A 203 16.18 13.33 -8.62
C TYR A 203 16.56 14.55 -9.46
N GLN A 204 15.83 14.78 -10.54
CA GLN A 204 16.07 15.92 -11.44
C GLN A 204 15.78 17.24 -10.72
N ASP A 205 14.72 17.29 -9.95
CA ASP A 205 14.30 18.49 -9.23
C ASP A 205 15.29 18.83 -8.10
N ALA A 206 15.75 17.83 -7.34
CA ALA A 206 16.78 17.99 -6.34
C ALA A 206 18.12 18.40 -6.96
N PHE A 207 18.49 17.81 -8.11
CA PHE A 207 19.71 18.17 -8.85
C PHE A 207 19.66 19.60 -9.39
N ALA A 208 18.55 20.02 -9.98
CA ALA A 208 18.33 21.39 -10.43
C ALA A 208 18.39 22.41 -9.28
N SER A 209 17.94 21.99 -8.09
CA SER A 209 18.04 22.77 -6.85
C SER A 209 19.43 22.72 -6.21
N ARG A 210 20.42 22.12 -6.88
CA ARG A 210 21.82 21.99 -6.43
C ARG A 210 21.97 21.32 -5.06
N MET A 211 21.08 20.37 -4.75
CA MET A 211 21.18 19.59 -3.53
C MET A 211 22.40 18.67 -3.57
N LEU A 212 23.02 18.47 -2.42
CA LEU A 212 24.07 17.45 -2.21
C LEU A 212 23.57 16.25 -1.41
N THR A 213 22.34 16.34 -0.89
CA THR A 213 21.68 15.26 -0.18
C THR A 213 20.48 14.79 -0.99
N TYR A 214 20.45 13.50 -1.25
CA TYR A 214 19.39 12.79 -1.96
C TYR A 214 18.83 11.69 -1.07
N GLY A 215 17.70 11.11 -1.47
CA GLY A 215 17.15 10.01 -0.69
C GLY A 215 15.86 9.48 -1.29
N ALA A 216 15.27 8.57 -0.54
CA ALA A 216 13.99 7.95 -0.84
C ALA A 216 13.06 8.01 0.38
N THR A 217 11.76 7.94 0.13
CA THR A 217 10.73 7.96 1.16
C THR A 217 9.83 6.75 1.00
N CYS A 218 9.74 5.91 2.03
CA CYS A 218 8.72 4.88 2.15
C CYS A 218 7.54 5.45 2.94
N HIS A 219 6.33 5.35 2.39
CA HIS A 219 5.13 5.92 2.99
C HIS A 219 3.89 5.09 2.70
N PHE A 220 2.85 5.24 3.51
CA PHE A 220 1.54 4.70 3.18
C PHE A 220 0.87 5.53 2.09
N ILE A 221 0.16 4.87 1.19
CA ILE A 221 -0.79 5.53 0.29
C ILE A 221 -2.11 5.70 1.04
N VAL A 222 -2.66 6.90 0.93
CA VAL A 222 -4.03 7.22 1.35
C VAL A 222 -4.82 7.65 0.12
N PRO A 223 -6.15 7.50 0.14
CA PRO A 223 -6.98 7.83 -1.01
C PRO A 223 -6.93 9.30 -1.43
N GLU A 224 -6.66 10.20 -0.48
CA GLU A 224 -6.53 11.62 -0.73
C GLU A 224 -5.15 11.94 -1.31
N LEU A 225 -5.14 12.59 -2.46
CA LEU A 225 -3.92 13.03 -3.12
C LEU A 225 -3.17 14.06 -2.24
N ASP A 226 -1.85 13.93 -2.16
CA ASP A 226 -0.90 14.88 -1.54
C ASP A 226 -0.92 15.01 -0.01
N ALA A 227 -1.52 14.10 0.72
CA ALA A 227 -1.38 14.07 2.17
C ALA A 227 0.02 13.59 2.60
N GLY A 228 1.03 14.41 2.39
CA GLY A 228 2.47 14.12 2.55
C GLY A 228 2.96 13.72 3.96
N ASN A 229 2.09 13.24 4.86
CA ASN A 229 2.41 13.01 6.27
C ASN A 229 2.42 11.53 6.70
N GLN A 230 2.28 10.58 5.76
CA GLN A 230 2.21 9.15 6.06
C GLN A 230 3.57 8.47 5.89
N ILE A 231 4.64 9.19 6.22
CA ILE A 231 6.01 8.71 6.07
C ILE A 231 6.30 7.63 7.11
N ILE A 232 6.67 6.43 6.63
CA ILE A 232 7.10 5.30 7.44
C ILE A 232 8.60 5.39 7.71
N ASN A 233 9.37 5.64 6.64
CA ASN A 233 10.83 5.70 6.69
C ASN A 233 11.38 6.61 5.59
N GLN A 234 12.48 7.26 5.89
CA GLN A 234 13.27 8.01 4.91
C GLN A 234 14.74 7.60 5.05
N GLN A 235 15.40 7.45 3.91
CA GLN A 235 16.82 7.17 3.88
C GLN A 235 17.52 8.14 2.95
N THR A 236 18.62 8.72 3.42
CA THR A 236 19.36 9.75 2.69
C THR A 236 20.79 9.31 2.41
N TYR A 237 21.39 9.91 1.38
CA TYR A 237 22.81 9.84 1.10
C TYR A 237 23.31 11.18 0.57
N THR A 238 24.59 11.45 0.80
CA THR A 238 25.26 12.66 0.31
C THR A 238 26.19 12.33 -0.85
N VAL A 239 26.39 13.30 -1.71
CA VAL A 239 27.32 13.23 -2.86
C VAL A 239 28.30 14.40 -2.83
N ALA A 240 29.46 14.22 -3.46
CA ALA A 240 30.42 15.32 -3.62
C ALA A 240 29.91 16.36 -4.62
N PRO A 241 30.28 17.63 -4.47
CA PRO A 241 30.05 18.64 -5.52
C PRO A 241 30.59 18.18 -6.88
N GLY A 242 29.81 18.35 -7.95
CA GLY A 242 30.18 17.93 -9.29
C GLY A 242 29.81 16.49 -9.65
N THR A 243 29.21 15.72 -8.73
CA THR A 243 28.67 14.38 -9.06
C THR A 243 27.60 14.50 -10.13
N SER A 244 27.65 13.66 -11.16
CA SER A 244 26.68 13.67 -12.25
C SER A 244 25.31 13.16 -11.81
N LEU A 245 24.24 13.65 -12.44
CA LEU A 245 22.87 13.18 -12.18
C LEU A 245 22.73 11.68 -12.39
N SER A 246 23.39 11.11 -13.41
CA SER A 246 23.36 9.67 -13.69
C SER A 246 23.95 8.86 -12.53
N ALA A 247 25.07 9.26 -11.97
CA ALA A 247 25.70 8.58 -10.82
C ALA A 247 24.84 8.69 -9.56
N ILE A 248 24.17 9.83 -9.36
CA ILE A 248 23.22 10.03 -8.25
C ILE A 248 22.05 9.06 -8.38
N ILE A 249 21.43 8.98 -9.56
CA ILE A 249 20.30 8.09 -9.84
C ILE A 249 20.73 6.61 -9.67
N GLU A 250 21.87 6.24 -10.24
CA GLU A 250 22.39 4.87 -10.15
C GLU A 250 22.58 4.43 -8.69
N ARG A 251 23.19 5.26 -7.85
CA ARG A 251 23.36 4.98 -6.43
C ARG A 251 21.99 4.92 -5.72
N GLY A 252 21.09 5.84 -6.04
CA GLY A 252 19.74 5.83 -5.48
C GLY A 252 19.01 4.52 -5.76
N GLN A 253 18.99 4.10 -7.03
CA GLN A 253 18.26 2.91 -7.49
C GLN A 253 18.85 1.59 -6.99
N ASN A 254 20.17 1.51 -6.86
CA ASN A 254 20.84 0.27 -6.50
C ASN A 254 21.03 0.08 -4.99
N GLU A 255 21.12 1.17 -4.22
CA GLU A 255 21.44 1.11 -2.79
C GLU A 255 20.34 1.73 -1.92
N ASN A 256 20.02 3.00 -2.14
CA ASN A 256 19.20 3.78 -1.21
C ASN A 256 17.70 3.42 -1.26
N GLU A 257 17.13 3.34 -2.45
CA GLU A 257 15.71 2.99 -2.64
C GLU A 257 15.37 1.58 -2.12
N PRO A 258 16.19 0.52 -2.46
CA PRO A 258 15.96 -0.81 -1.93
C PRO A 258 16.02 -0.86 -0.41
N ALA A 259 17.02 -0.23 0.20
CA ALA A 259 17.18 -0.21 1.65
C ALA A 259 16.06 0.59 2.34
N CYS A 260 15.64 1.72 1.76
CA CYS A 260 14.54 2.53 2.28
C CYS A 260 13.21 1.76 2.28
N LEU A 261 12.88 1.08 1.17
CA LEU A 261 11.64 0.32 1.08
C LEU A 261 11.65 -0.91 1.99
N LEU A 262 12.76 -1.66 2.03
CA LEU A 262 12.88 -2.83 2.91
C LEU A 262 12.67 -2.43 4.38
N GLU A 263 13.33 -1.38 4.85
CA GLU A 263 13.16 -0.91 6.24
C GLU A 263 11.73 -0.46 6.50
N GLY A 264 11.10 0.26 5.57
CA GLY A 264 9.71 0.67 5.72
C GLY A 264 8.74 -0.51 5.79
N VAL A 265 8.90 -1.50 4.91
CA VAL A 265 8.10 -2.74 4.93
C VAL A 265 8.34 -3.51 6.22
N ARG A 266 9.60 -3.65 6.69
CA ARG A 266 9.94 -4.31 7.95
C ARG A 266 9.19 -3.68 9.13
N ARG A 267 9.22 -2.35 9.25
CA ARG A 267 8.52 -1.63 10.34
C ARG A 267 7.02 -1.90 10.37
N VAL A 268 6.41 -2.03 9.19
CA VAL A 268 4.98 -2.35 9.10
C VAL A 268 4.71 -3.81 9.44
N VAL A 269 5.50 -4.72 8.89
CA VAL A 269 5.39 -6.18 9.13
C VAL A 269 5.65 -6.52 10.60
N ASP A 270 6.69 -5.93 11.21
CA ASP A 270 7.02 -6.11 12.62
C ASP A 270 6.09 -5.30 13.56
N ARG A 271 5.14 -4.57 12.97
CA ARG A 271 4.13 -3.78 13.69
C ARG A 271 4.72 -2.70 14.59
N GLU A 272 5.89 -2.17 14.24
CA GLU A 272 6.49 -1.02 14.92
C GLU A 272 5.71 0.27 14.65
N VAL A 273 5.05 0.33 13.50
CA VAL A 273 4.26 1.50 13.08
C VAL A 273 2.94 1.08 12.43
N LYS A 274 1.94 1.93 12.56
CA LYS A 274 0.66 1.82 11.85
C LYS A 274 0.16 3.18 11.37
N LEU A 275 -0.71 3.16 10.37
CA LEU A 275 -1.45 4.35 9.97
C LEU A 275 -2.68 4.52 10.86
N HIS A 276 -2.85 5.73 11.41
CA HIS A 276 -4.02 6.12 12.18
C HIS A 276 -4.34 7.59 11.92
N PHE A 277 -5.54 7.91 11.48
CA PHE A 277 -5.97 9.25 11.09
C PHE A 277 -4.93 9.99 10.21
N HIS A 278 -4.53 9.41 9.09
CA HIS A 278 -3.52 9.95 8.16
C HIS A 278 -2.15 10.25 8.80
N ARG A 279 -1.84 9.66 9.94
CA ARG A 279 -0.54 9.78 10.61
C ARG A 279 0.08 8.42 10.84
N VAL A 280 1.37 8.33 10.65
CA VAL A 280 2.14 7.16 11.10
C VAL A 280 2.38 7.31 12.59
N VAL A 281 1.93 6.32 13.35
CA VAL A 281 2.12 6.26 14.79
C VAL A 281 2.92 5.02 15.16
N VAL A 282 3.76 5.15 16.19
CA VAL A 282 4.47 4.01 16.79
C VAL A 282 3.46 3.21 17.61
N THR A 283 3.52 1.88 17.52
CA THR A 283 2.61 0.96 18.23
C THR A 283 3.17 0.51 19.57
#